data_0e4c4db33048b16b68bc1986ad028e3f
#
_entry.id   0e4c4db33048b16b68bc1986ad028e3f
#
_cell.length_a   1.000
_cell.length_b   1.000
_cell.length_c   1.000
_cell.angle_alpha   90.00
_cell.angle_beta   90.00
_cell.angle_gamma   90.00
#
_symmetry.space_group_name_H-M   'P 1'
#
loop_
_entity.id
_entity.type
_entity.pdbx_description
1 polymer ?
#
loop_
_entity_poly.entity_id
_entity_poly.type
_entity_poly.pdbx_seq_one_letter_code
_entity_poly.pdbx_strand_id
1 'polypeptide(L)'
;MRRSIARLCLGVVALVWMAFPISAHHSGAMFEPVKTITVKGVVKLFEYTNPHSWLWVTVTNDDKTTTDWGFEAEGPSTLFRAGIRKSDLPPGEKVTVTGRPMKDGRPAAAWVSLVKEDGTVLNPRPQ
;
A
#
# COMPACT_ATOMS: atom_id res chain seq x y z
N MET A 1 -42.52 32.50 -16.30
CA MET A 1 -42.29 31.07 -16.05
C MET A 1 -41.02 30.50 -16.69
N ARG A 2 -40.71 30.70 -17.97
CA ARG A 2 -39.52 30.12 -18.63
C ARG A 2 -38.17 30.52 -18.04
N ARG A 3 -38.01 31.76 -17.53
CA ARG A 3 -36.73 32.24 -16.92
C ARG A 3 -36.41 31.67 -15.55
N SER A 4 -37.43 31.28 -14.77
CA SER A 4 -37.24 30.67 -13.44
C SER A 4 -36.79 29.22 -13.49
N ILE A 5 -37.25 28.46 -14.49
CA ILE A 5 -36.86 27.08 -14.70
C ILE A 5 -35.39 26.96 -15.12
N ALA A 6 -34.93 27.87 -16.01
CA ALA A 6 -33.54 27.89 -16.47
C ALA A 6 -32.55 28.18 -15.30
N ARG A 7 -32.93 29.06 -14.35
CA ARG A 7 -32.10 29.36 -13.18
C ARG A 7 -32.06 28.20 -12.19
N LEU A 8 -33.14 27.42 -12.06
CA LEU A 8 -33.20 26.25 -11.20
C LEU A 8 -32.33 25.11 -11.75
N CYS A 9 -32.35 24.88 -13.06
CA CYS A 9 -31.50 23.87 -13.70
C CYS A 9 -30.00 24.19 -13.59
N LEU A 10 -29.62 25.47 -13.67
CA LEU A 10 -28.20 25.89 -13.51
C LEU A 10 -27.69 25.65 -12.09
N GLY A 11 -28.54 25.90 -11.08
CA GLY A 11 -28.19 25.66 -9.68
C GLY A 11 -28.00 24.17 -9.34
N VAL A 12 -28.82 23.30 -9.90
CA VAL A 12 -28.72 21.84 -9.69
C VAL A 12 -27.49 21.26 -10.35
N VAL A 13 -27.11 21.72 -11.55
CA VAL A 13 -25.90 21.27 -12.23
C VAL A 13 -24.64 21.70 -11.47
N ALA A 14 -24.62 22.92 -10.90
CA ALA A 14 -23.47 23.39 -10.10
C ALA A 14 -23.29 22.59 -8.79
N LEU A 15 -24.39 22.13 -8.15
CA LEU A 15 -24.32 21.31 -6.93
C LEU A 15 -23.82 19.88 -7.19
N VAL A 16 -24.12 19.31 -8.34
CA VAL A 16 -23.68 17.95 -8.70
C VAL A 16 -22.16 17.88 -8.94
N TRP A 17 -21.53 18.98 -9.36
CA TRP A 17 -20.08 19.03 -9.59
C TRP A 17 -19.24 19.15 -8.31
N MET A 18 -19.85 19.46 -7.16
CA MET A 18 -19.15 19.55 -5.86
C MET A 18 -19.08 18.24 -5.08
N ALA A 19 -19.70 17.16 -5.57
CA ALA A 19 -19.77 15.87 -4.88
C ALA A 19 -18.75 14.85 -5.40
N PHE A 20 -17.53 15.25 -5.76
CA PHE A 20 -16.45 14.29 -5.92
C PHE A 20 -15.84 14.00 -4.55
N PRO A 21 -15.91 12.75 -4.05
CA PRO A 21 -15.27 12.41 -2.80
C PRO A 21 -13.76 12.57 -2.97
N ILE A 22 -13.16 13.48 -2.19
CA ILE A 22 -11.72 13.58 -2.00
C ILE A 22 -11.30 12.35 -1.18
N SER A 23 -11.19 11.20 -1.82
CA SER A 23 -10.83 9.93 -1.19
C SER A 23 -9.34 9.59 -1.31
N ALA A 24 -8.47 10.52 -1.69
CA ALA A 24 -7.10 10.22 -2.12
C ALA A 24 -6.01 10.31 -1.03
N HIS A 25 -6.31 10.67 0.23
CA HIS A 25 -5.25 10.93 1.21
C HIS A 25 -5.35 10.18 2.54
N HIS A 26 -6.20 9.16 2.65
CA HIS A 26 -6.43 8.47 3.93
C HIS A 26 -5.59 7.20 4.17
N SER A 27 -4.92 6.62 3.17
CA SER A 27 -4.17 5.36 3.35
C SER A 27 -3.02 5.50 4.35
N GLY A 28 -2.30 6.62 4.35
CA GLY A 28 -1.20 6.85 5.28
C GLY A 28 -1.62 7.03 6.76
N ALA A 29 -2.87 7.46 7.01
CA ALA A 29 -3.36 7.76 8.36
C ALA A 29 -3.61 6.50 9.21
N MET A 30 -3.77 5.33 8.60
CA MET A 30 -4.00 4.07 9.30
C MET A 30 -2.73 3.43 9.85
N PHE A 31 -1.55 3.87 9.41
CA PHE A 31 -0.27 3.36 9.87
C PHE A 31 0.35 4.23 10.96
N GLU A 32 1.16 3.62 11.82
CA GLU A 32 1.92 4.33 12.83
C GLU A 32 2.96 5.26 12.18
N PRO A 33 3.03 6.54 12.55
CA PRO A 33 3.90 7.49 11.85
C PRO A 33 5.40 7.30 12.15
N VAL A 34 5.74 6.80 13.32
CA VAL A 34 7.13 6.72 13.82
C VAL A 34 7.56 5.28 14.11
N LYS A 35 6.64 4.44 14.61
CA LYS A 35 6.93 3.06 14.97
C LYS A 35 7.19 2.21 13.74
N THR A 36 8.21 1.36 13.79
CA THR A 36 8.49 0.34 12.79
C THR A 36 8.50 -1.06 13.40
N ILE A 37 8.20 -2.04 12.57
CA ILE A 37 8.36 -3.46 12.85
C ILE A 37 9.20 -4.09 11.76
N THR A 38 9.86 -5.19 12.08
CA THR A 38 10.61 -5.99 11.10
C THR A 38 10.19 -7.45 11.23
N VAL A 39 9.84 -8.06 10.10
CA VAL A 39 9.48 -9.48 10.05
C VAL A 39 10.36 -10.21 9.05
N LYS A 40 10.64 -11.50 9.32
CA LYS A 40 11.29 -12.41 8.39
C LYS A 40 10.29 -13.43 7.91
N GLY A 41 10.27 -13.71 6.63
CA GLY A 41 9.35 -14.67 6.06
C GLY A 41 9.65 -14.98 4.60
N VAL A 42 8.65 -15.56 3.96
CA VAL A 42 8.71 -15.98 2.56
C VAL A 42 7.64 -15.25 1.77
N VAL A 43 8.01 -14.70 0.62
CA VAL A 43 7.04 -14.05 -0.27
C VAL A 43 5.97 -15.05 -0.68
N LYS A 44 4.72 -14.71 -0.37
CA LYS A 44 3.53 -15.45 -0.81
C LYS A 44 3.03 -14.93 -2.15
N LEU A 45 2.94 -13.60 -2.27
CA LEU A 45 2.41 -12.93 -3.44
C LEU A 45 2.89 -11.48 -3.48
N PHE A 46 3.22 -10.97 -4.64
CA PHE A 46 3.43 -9.55 -4.89
C PHE A 46 2.37 -9.04 -5.86
N GLU A 47 1.34 -8.38 -5.31
CA GLU A 47 0.30 -7.68 -6.06
C GLU A 47 0.86 -6.34 -6.55
N TYR A 48 1.39 -6.35 -7.75
CA TYR A 48 2.01 -5.18 -8.39
C TYR A 48 0.96 -4.45 -9.23
N THR A 49 0.14 -3.61 -8.56
CA THR A 49 -1.09 -3.05 -9.12
C THR A 49 -1.35 -1.61 -8.65
N ASN A 50 -2.24 -0.90 -9.33
CA ASN A 50 -2.72 0.43 -8.97
C ASN A 50 -4.00 0.34 -8.10
N PRO A 51 -4.24 1.32 -7.22
CA PRO A 51 -3.39 2.49 -6.92
C PRO A 51 -2.21 2.16 -6.02
N HIS A 52 -2.26 1.06 -5.25
CA HIS A 52 -1.26 0.61 -4.31
C HIS A 52 -0.90 -0.84 -4.57
N SER A 53 0.39 -1.15 -4.50
CA SER A 53 0.90 -2.52 -4.53
C SER A 53 0.93 -3.11 -3.14
N TRP A 54 0.79 -4.44 -3.03
CA TRP A 54 0.82 -5.17 -1.77
C TRP A 54 1.78 -6.35 -1.86
N LEU A 55 2.75 -6.38 -0.94
CA LEU A 55 3.62 -7.53 -0.76
C LEU A 55 3.10 -8.37 0.40
N TRP A 56 2.70 -9.61 0.11
CA TRP A 56 2.25 -10.58 1.10
C TRP A 56 3.40 -11.51 1.46
N VAL A 57 3.71 -11.59 2.76
CA VAL A 57 4.80 -12.40 3.31
C VAL A 57 4.25 -13.34 4.36
N THR A 58 4.47 -14.64 4.17
CA THR A 58 4.15 -15.66 5.18
C THR A 58 5.27 -15.73 6.20
N VAL A 59 4.95 -15.44 7.44
CA VAL A 59 5.85 -15.45 8.60
C VAL A 59 5.55 -16.69 9.44
N THR A 60 6.57 -17.47 9.77
CA THR A 60 6.44 -18.57 10.74
C THR A 60 6.66 -18.03 12.15
N ASN A 61 5.67 -18.19 13.01
CA ASN A 61 5.69 -17.78 14.41
C ASN A 61 6.49 -18.79 15.26
N ASP A 62 6.81 -18.41 16.49
CA ASP A 62 7.56 -19.27 17.44
C ASP A 62 6.82 -20.57 17.76
N ASP A 63 5.49 -20.56 17.78
CA ASP A 63 4.62 -21.72 17.98
C ASP A 63 4.43 -22.59 16.72
N LYS A 64 5.18 -22.30 15.64
CA LYS A 64 5.12 -22.95 14.32
C LYS A 64 3.83 -22.71 13.53
N THR A 65 2.93 -21.88 13.99
CA THR A 65 1.83 -21.36 13.17
C THR A 65 2.37 -20.34 12.16
N THR A 66 1.57 -19.98 11.17
CA THR A 66 1.94 -18.97 10.19
C THR A 66 1.00 -17.78 10.23
N THR A 67 1.55 -16.61 9.95
CA THR A 67 0.78 -15.36 9.78
C THR A 67 1.16 -14.73 8.46
N ASP A 68 0.17 -14.37 7.65
CA ASP A 68 0.40 -13.59 6.44
C ASP A 68 0.42 -12.10 6.78
N TRP A 69 1.56 -11.46 6.54
CA TRP A 69 1.76 -10.03 6.68
C TRP A 69 1.60 -9.32 5.33
N GLY A 70 0.78 -8.27 5.28
CA GLY A 70 0.63 -7.40 4.12
C GLY A 70 1.48 -6.13 4.25
N PHE A 71 2.29 -5.82 3.23
CA PHE A 71 3.07 -4.58 3.18
C PHE A 71 2.60 -3.72 2.02
N GLU A 72 1.96 -2.59 2.36
CA GLU A 72 1.48 -1.63 1.37
C GLU A 72 2.62 -0.78 0.83
N ALA A 73 2.66 -0.62 -0.48
CA ALA A 73 3.56 0.26 -1.20
C ALA A 73 2.78 1.11 -2.21
N GLU A 74 3.49 2.06 -2.81
CA GLU A 74 2.98 2.85 -3.92
C GLU A 74 2.66 1.98 -5.15
N GLY A 75 1.97 2.57 -6.12
CA GLY A 75 1.65 1.88 -7.37
C GLY A 75 2.87 1.57 -8.24
N PRO A 76 2.69 0.74 -9.29
CA PRO A 76 3.76 0.23 -10.14
C PRO A 76 4.70 1.28 -10.71
N SER A 77 4.18 2.44 -11.12
CA SER A 77 5.02 3.51 -11.69
C SER A 77 6.03 4.08 -10.69
N THR A 78 5.66 4.20 -9.43
CA THR A 78 6.55 4.68 -8.37
C THR A 78 7.57 3.61 -8.00
N LEU A 79 7.13 2.37 -7.84
CA LEU A 79 8.01 1.23 -7.58
C LEU A 79 9.04 1.03 -8.70
N PHE A 80 8.62 1.13 -9.96
CA PHE A 80 9.52 1.03 -11.11
C PHE A 80 10.61 2.10 -11.08
N ARG A 81 10.27 3.36 -10.75
CA ARG A 81 11.25 4.44 -10.57
C ARG A 81 12.20 4.19 -9.39
N ALA A 82 11.74 3.49 -8.36
CA ALA A 82 12.57 3.03 -7.24
C ALA A 82 13.42 1.78 -7.59
N GLY A 83 13.36 1.29 -8.84
CA GLY A 83 14.08 0.11 -9.30
C GLY A 83 13.45 -1.23 -8.92
N ILE A 84 12.19 -1.23 -8.48
CA ILE A 84 11.48 -2.44 -8.05
C ILE A 84 10.51 -2.89 -9.14
N ARG A 85 10.64 -4.14 -9.57
CA ARG A 85 9.78 -4.80 -10.56
C ARG A 85 9.03 -5.96 -9.92
N LYS A 86 7.94 -6.37 -10.53
CA LYS A 86 7.17 -7.53 -10.08
C LYS A 86 8.04 -8.79 -9.99
N SER A 87 8.97 -8.97 -10.92
CA SER A 87 9.87 -10.13 -10.98
C SER A 87 10.92 -10.19 -9.86
N ASP A 88 11.14 -9.10 -9.13
CA ASP A 88 12.17 -9.04 -8.08
C ASP A 88 11.75 -9.78 -6.81
N LEU A 89 10.45 -10.00 -6.65
CA LEU A 89 9.84 -10.64 -5.47
C LEU A 89 8.90 -11.78 -5.87
N PRO A 90 9.45 -12.87 -6.48
CA PRO A 90 8.63 -14.03 -6.82
C PRO A 90 8.17 -14.76 -5.56
N PRO A 91 7.05 -15.50 -5.61
CA PRO A 91 6.66 -16.41 -4.54
C PRO A 91 7.80 -17.36 -4.17
N GLY A 92 8.03 -17.56 -2.87
CA GLY A 92 9.11 -18.40 -2.36
C GLY A 92 10.41 -17.66 -2.03
N GLU A 93 10.56 -16.40 -2.41
CA GLU A 93 11.72 -15.57 -2.05
C GLU A 93 11.74 -15.33 -0.54
N LYS A 94 12.89 -15.56 0.11
CA LYS A 94 13.09 -15.26 1.53
C LYS A 94 13.46 -13.81 1.72
N VAL A 95 12.74 -13.13 2.60
CA VAL A 95 12.87 -11.68 2.79
C VAL A 95 12.81 -11.30 4.28
N THR A 96 13.47 -10.18 4.57
CA THR A 96 13.31 -9.44 5.82
C THR A 96 12.69 -8.09 5.47
N VAL A 97 11.47 -7.83 5.93
CA VAL A 97 10.73 -6.61 5.57
C VAL A 97 10.55 -5.75 6.80
N THR A 98 10.86 -4.47 6.66
CA THR A 98 10.60 -3.43 7.66
C THR A 98 9.45 -2.56 7.19
N GLY A 99 8.49 -2.32 8.06
CA GLY A 99 7.32 -1.49 7.78
C GLY A 99 6.81 -0.74 8.99
N ARG A 100 5.96 0.26 8.74
CA ARG A 100 5.20 0.96 9.81
C ARG A 100 3.88 0.22 10.01
N PRO A 101 3.64 -0.37 11.19
CA PRO A 101 2.48 -1.23 11.41
C PRO A 101 1.16 -0.46 11.38
N MET A 102 0.07 -1.15 11.13
CA MET A 102 -1.27 -0.58 11.29
C MET A 102 -1.56 -0.29 12.77
N LYS A 103 -2.24 0.83 13.01
CA LYS A 103 -2.65 1.27 14.37
C LYS A 103 -3.63 0.32 15.05
N ASP A 104 -4.42 -0.42 14.26
CA ASP A 104 -5.43 -1.35 14.77
C ASP A 104 -4.88 -2.75 15.10
N GLY A 105 -3.56 -2.96 14.94
CA GLY A 105 -2.89 -4.22 15.29
C GLY A 105 -3.04 -5.36 14.28
N ARG A 106 -3.70 -5.16 13.14
CA ARG A 106 -3.73 -6.18 12.07
C ARG A 106 -2.33 -6.45 11.53
N PRO A 107 -2.04 -7.66 11.02
CA PRO A 107 -0.75 -8.02 10.45
C PRO A 107 -0.55 -7.36 9.07
N ALA A 108 -0.45 -6.04 9.09
CA ALA A 108 -0.17 -5.22 7.92
C ALA A 108 0.66 -4.00 8.29
N ALA A 109 1.43 -3.48 7.35
CA ALA A 109 2.29 -2.33 7.54
C ALA A 109 2.48 -1.55 6.23
N ALA A 110 2.80 -0.26 6.31
CA ALA A 110 3.34 0.46 5.17
C ALA A 110 4.80 0.04 4.96
N TRP A 111 5.14 -0.40 3.76
CA TRP A 111 6.49 -0.87 3.42
C TRP A 111 7.52 0.27 3.50
N VAL A 112 8.60 0.04 4.27
CA VAL A 112 9.73 0.98 4.42
C VAL A 112 10.96 0.47 3.69
N SER A 113 11.37 -0.77 3.95
CA SER A 113 12.52 -1.41 3.29
C SER A 113 12.38 -2.92 3.29
N LEU A 114 13.13 -3.57 2.41
CA LEU A 114 13.21 -5.03 2.32
C LEU A 114 14.64 -5.44 2.01
N VAL A 115 15.08 -6.52 2.65
CA VAL A 115 16.35 -7.18 2.35
C VAL A 115 16.07 -8.61 1.93
N LYS A 116 16.56 -9.01 0.77
CA LYS A 116 16.51 -10.38 0.27
C LYS A 116 17.58 -11.25 0.91
N GLU A 117 17.47 -12.58 0.81
CA GLU A 117 18.46 -13.51 1.35
C GLU A 117 19.88 -13.29 0.76
N ASP A 118 19.98 -12.85 -0.50
CA ASP A 118 21.24 -12.52 -1.18
C ASP A 118 21.84 -11.16 -0.78
N GLY A 119 21.20 -10.42 0.13
CA GLY A 119 21.62 -9.10 0.59
C GLY A 119 21.10 -7.92 -0.25
N THR A 120 20.37 -8.17 -1.33
CA THR A 120 19.76 -7.09 -2.12
C THR A 120 18.77 -6.30 -1.28
N VAL A 121 18.91 -4.97 -1.29
CA VAL A 121 18.03 -4.04 -0.56
C VAL A 121 17.05 -3.37 -1.53
N LEU A 122 15.77 -3.42 -1.21
CA LEU A 122 14.70 -2.77 -1.97
C LEU A 122 13.99 -1.73 -1.09
N ASN A 123 13.99 -0.48 -1.53
CA ASN A 123 13.30 0.64 -0.87
C ASN A 123 12.18 1.14 -1.79
N PRO A 124 10.89 1.05 -1.39
CA PRO A 124 9.76 1.35 -2.26
C PRO A 124 9.58 2.83 -2.60
N ARG A 125 10.34 3.69 -1.95
CA ARG A 125 10.38 5.13 -2.25
C ARG A 125 11.70 5.48 -2.90
N PRO A 126 11.69 6.17 -4.06
CA PRO A 126 12.90 6.73 -4.63
C PRO A 126 13.57 7.67 -3.62
N GLN A 127 14.87 7.58 -3.48
CA GLN A 127 15.67 8.55 -2.74
C GLN A 127 15.84 9.82 -3.56
#